data_68ae36dd950d623c7b1bcfd859bc3238
#
_entry.id   68ae36dd950d623c7b1bcfd859bc3238
#
_cell.length_a   1.000
_cell.length_b   1.000
_cell.length_c   1.000
_cell.angle_alpha   90.00
_cell.angle_beta   90.00
_cell.angle_gamma   90.00
#
_symmetry.space_group_name_H-M   'P 1'
#
loop_
_entity.id
_entity.type
_entity.pdbx_description
1 polymer ?
#
loop_
_entity_poly.entity_id
_entity_poly.type
_entity_poly.pdbx_seq_one_letter_code
_entity_poly.pdbx_strand_id
1 'polypeptide(L)'
;TSINLENIYQRTFYDLVDNVNNTEIKMSKLLASTDKNYSNELLFEINDNLTSAQNQLSYLPISMNGIGDTTQFINQFGGYTATLAKNTKSGKTLTAEERAKLRELYNSIYGIKIKLNQISTKINQGYNISDNANPGKEEYNKFTQNLRQIKNNDQDYPSMIYDGPFSDSTCNKEIKGLNFDEISKQGAEKIAKEIFKNADVQFANETNGKFQTYDFNIMQNDLNLYVQITKKGGKLLTISSKNNKNAEKISHNEAIKIAEDFVSNLGISNMKCVWTDKIQSDVYLNLAPVIDDVIIYPDLIKVKVDLDSESIVGYEACSYYTNHVERNLQSAKISQSVAKSKIDSKYKIETIKLALSPIEYKGEILTYEFKCKYQGATYYIFINAITGVEENILKVIETQNGNLLM
;
A
#
# COMPACT_ATOMS: atom_id res chain seq x y z
N THR A 1 -1.98 -21.07 31.33
CA THR A 1 -0.52 -21.02 30.98
C THR A 1 -0.24 -21.55 29.57
N SER A 2 -0.89 -22.63 29.10
CA SER A 2 -0.70 -23.16 27.72
C SER A 2 -1.24 -22.22 26.63
N ILE A 3 -2.36 -21.57 26.87
CA ILE A 3 -2.97 -20.60 25.94
C ILE A 3 -2.06 -19.39 25.69
N ASN A 4 -1.43 -18.86 26.73
CA ASN A 4 -0.50 -17.74 26.57
C ASN A 4 0.74 -18.12 25.76
N LEU A 5 1.24 -19.34 25.90
CA LEU A 5 2.40 -19.84 25.16
C LEU A 5 2.07 -20.02 23.67
N GLU A 6 0.89 -20.59 23.36
CA GLU A 6 0.42 -20.74 22.00
C GLU A 6 0.24 -19.37 21.29
N ASN A 7 -0.31 -18.38 22.00
CA ASN A 7 -0.47 -17.03 21.45
C ASN A 7 0.89 -16.39 21.12
N ILE A 8 1.91 -16.61 21.97
CA ILE A 8 3.28 -16.13 21.73
C ILE A 8 3.83 -16.82 20.47
N TYR A 9 3.69 -18.14 20.36
CA TYR A 9 4.18 -18.87 19.18
C TYR A 9 3.50 -18.45 17.89
N GLN A 10 2.18 -18.25 17.90
CA GLN A 10 1.45 -17.80 16.73
C GLN A 10 1.85 -16.40 16.31
N ARG A 11 1.95 -15.46 17.24
CA ARG A 11 2.46 -14.11 16.95
C ARG A 11 3.86 -14.17 16.33
N THR A 12 4.77 -14.91 16.97
CA THR A 12 6.15 -15.07 16.49
C THR A 12 6.19 -15.71 15.10
N PHE A 13 5.29 -16.67 14.83
CA PHE A 13 5.19 -17.29 13.52
C PHE A 13 4.68 -16.31 12.44
N TYR A 14 3.67 -15.49 12.74
CA TYR A 14 3.19 -14.48 11.78
C TYR A 14 4.22 -13.38 11.54
N ASP A 15 4.96 -12.95 12.57
CA ASP A 15 6.08 -12.03 12.41
C ASP A 15 7.20 -12.64 11.52
N LEU A 16 7.45 -13.96 11.63
CA LEU A 16 8.35 -14.68 10.72
C LEU A 16 7.84 -14.68 9.28
N VAL A 17 6.56 -14.97 9.07
CA VAL A 17 5.92 -14.92 7.74
C VAL A 17 6.10 -13.55 7.11
N ASP A 18 5.86 -12.48 7.85
CA ASP A 18 6.00 -11.11 7.37
C ASP A 18 7.45 -10.76 6.99
N ASN A 19 8.43 -11.16 7.82
CA ASN A 19 9.84 -10.94 7.51
C ASN A 19 10.31 -11.72 6.27
N VAL A 20 9.82 -12.94 6.06
CA VAL A 20 10.13 -13.74 4.86
C VAL A 20 9.46 -13.12 3.62
N ASN A 21 8.21 -12.67 3.72
CA ASN A 21 7.51 -11.98 2.64
C ASN A 21 8.24 -10.69 2.24
N ASN A 22 8.63 -9.87 3.23
CA ASN A 22 9.38 -8.64 3.01
C ASN A 22 10.76 -8.92 2.37
N THR A 23 11.45 -9.98 2.81
CA THR A 23 12.71 -10.40 2.21
C THR A 23 12.53 -10.78 0.74
N GLU A 24 11.50 -11.56 0.40
CA GLU A 24 11.22 -11.94 -1.00
C GLU A 24 10.98 -10.72 -1.88
N ILE A 25 10.16 -9.77 -1.41
CA ILE A 25 9.86 -8.53 -2.14
C ILE A 25 11.14 -7.70 -2.37
N LYS A 26 11.93 -7.49 -1.32
CA LYS A 26 13.17 -6.71 -1.40
C LYS A 26 14.22 -7.39 -2.28
N MET A 27 14.31 -8.71 -2.25
CA MET A 27 15.14 -9.50 -3.18
C MET A 27 14.70 -9.31 -4.63
N SER A 28 13.40 -9.30 -4.89
CA SER A 28 12.84 -9.04 -6.22
C SER A 28 13.24 -7.64 -6.72
N LYS A 29 13.16 -6.62 -5.86
CA LYS A 29 13.60 -5.25 -6.17
C LYS A 29 15.12 -5.18 -6.40
N LEU A 30 15.91 -5.84 -5.55
CA LEU A 30 17.37 -5.89 -5.71
C LEU A 30 17.78 -6.50 -7.04
N LEU A 31 17.10 -7.54 -7.48
CA LEU A 31 17.34 -8.17 -8.78
C LEU A 31 16.89 -7.28 -9.95
N ALA A 32 15.94 -6.35 -9.70
CA ALA A 32 15.48 -5.35 -10.68
C ALA A 32 16.43 -4.15 -10.74
N SER A 33 17.00 -3.76 -9.61
CA SER A 33 17.81 -2.55 -9.47
C SER A 33 19.10 -2.60 -10.29
N THR A 34 19.44 -1.49 -10.94
CA THR A 34 20.71 -1.22 -11.59
C THR A 34 21.54 -0.17 -10.84
N ASP A 35 20.91 0.57 -9.92
CA ASP A 35 21.59 1.58 -9.10
C ASP A 35 22.33 0.93 -7.93
N LYS A 36 23.56 1.36 -7.73
CA LYS A 36 24.45 0.84 -6.71
C LYS A 36 24.02 1.21 -5.28
N ASN A 37 23.62 2.47 -5.09
CA ASN A 37 23.25 2.96 -3.76
C ASN A 37 21.93 2.32 -3.33
N TYR A 38 20.96 2.26 -4.23
CA TYR A 38 19.69 1.61 -3.97
C TYR A 38 19.85 0.10 -3.74
N SER A 39 20.71 -0.56 -4.51
CA SER A 39 21.05 -1.98 -4.27
C SER A 39 21.67 -2.19 -2.89
N ASN A 40 22.51 -1.25 -2.43
CA ASN A 40 23.10 -1.30 -1.10
C ASN A 40 22.05 -1.12 0.02
N GLU A 41 21.14 -0.18 -0.12
CA GLU A 41 20.01 0.02 0.80
C GLU A 41 19.18 -1.27 0.91
N LEU A 42 18.79 -1.85 -0.21
CA LEU A 42 18.02 -3.11 -0.25
C LEU A 42 18.77 -4.27 0.41
N LEU A 43 20.09 -4.39 0.23
CA LEU A 43 20.89 -5.43 0.89
C LEU A 43 20.87 -5.27 2.41
N PHE A 44 20.95 -4.06 2.94
CA PHE A 44 20.82 -3.80 4.38
C PHE A 44 19.43 -4.19 4.89
N GLU A 45 18.37 -3.76 4.22
CA GLU A 45 17.01 -4.08 4.62
C GLU A 45 16.70 -5.59 4.55
N ILE A 46 17.23 -6.30 3.54
CA ILE A 46 17.15 -7.76 3.44
C ILE A 46 17.84 -8.40 4.63
N ASN A 47 19.04 -7.94 4.98
CA ASN A 47 19.78 -8.45 6.12
C ASN A 47 19.03 -8.26 7.45
N ASP A 48 18.40 -7.09 7.65
CA ASP A 48 17.59 -6.79 8.84
C ASP A 48 16.38 -7.72 8.95
N ASN A 49 15.66 -7.95 7.84
CA ASN A 49 14.53 -8.88 7.81
C ASN A 49 14.98 -10.33 8.08
N LEU A 50 16.11 -10.76 7.51
CA LEU A 50 16.64 -12.10 7.75
C LEU A 50 17.12 -12.28 9.20
N THR A 51 17.73 -11.25 9.79
CA THR A 51 18.12 -11.26 11.21
C THR A 51 16.88 -11.36 12.12
N SER A 52 15.84 -10.62 11.82
CA SER A 52 14.57 -10.69 12.53
C SER A 52 13.91 -12.06 12.38
N ALA A 53 13.89 -12.62 11.17
CA ALA A 53 13.38 -13.98 10.90
C ALA A 53 14.17 -15.05 11.67
N GLN A 54 15.50 -14.91 11.73
CA GLN A 54 16.38 -15.79 12.53
C GLN A 54 16.03 -15.77 14.03
N ASN A 55 15.83 -14.58 14.57
CA ASN A 55 15.42 -14.42 15.97
C ASN A 55 14.06 -15.08 16.22
N GLN A 56 13.09 -14.89 15.34
CA GLN A 56 11.75 -15.49 15.46
C GLN A 56 11.81 -17.02 15.39
N LEU A 57 12.63 -17.58 14.48
CA LEU A 57 12.84 -19.03 14.39
C LEU A 57 13.40 -19.61 15.67
N SER A 58 14.24 -18.86 16.42
CA SER A 58 14.81 -19.32 17.68
C SER A 58 13.79 -19.45 18.82
N TYR A 59 12.66 -18.73 18.72
CA TYR A 59 11.57 -18.80 19.70
C TYR A 59 10.50 -19.84 19.36
N LEU A 60 10.50 -20.37 18.12
CA LEU A 60 9.53 -21.38 17.71
C LEU A 60 9.99 -22.78 18.08
N PRO A 61 9.08 -23.71 18.45
CA PRO A 61 9.45 -25.08 18.78
C PRO A 61 10.00 -25.79 17.53
N ILE A 62 11.19 -26.38 17.65
CA ILE A 62 11.98 -27.01 16.56
C ILE A 62 11.22 -28.17 15.87
N SER A 63 10.21 -28.72 16.54
CA SER A 63 9.40 -29.85 16.04
C SER A 63 8.40 -29.49 14.92
N MET A 64 8.30 -28.20 14.50
CA MET A 64 7.50 -27.85 13.35
C MET A 64 8.13 -28.41 12.08
N ASN A 65 7.44 -29.38 11.45
CA ASN A 65 7.90 -30.06 10.24
C ASN A 65 8.33 -29.08 9.15
N GLY A 66 9.61 -29.10 8.78
CA GLY A 66 10.19 -28.32 7.69
C GLY A 66 10.77 -26.96 8.10
N ILE A 67 10.75 -26.55 9.37
CA ILE A 67 11.36 -25.29 9.83
C ILE A 67 12.87 -25.43 10.10
N GLY A 68 13.37 -26.62 10.46
CA GLY A 68 14.79 -26.82 10.71
C GLY A 68 15.70 -26.48 9.52
N ASP A 69 15.35 -26.94 8.33
CA ASP A 69 16.08 -26.63 7.09
C ASP A 69 15.99 -25.14 6.75
N THR A 70 14.86 -24.52 7.09
CA THR A 70 14.62 -23.08 6.90
C THR A 70 15.54 -22.24 7.78
N THR A 71 15.78 -22.66 9.03
CA THR A 71 16.69 -21.95 9.96
C THR A 71 18.10 -21.88 9.42
N GLN A 72 18.64 -23.04 8.97
CA GLN A 72 19.99 -23.09 8.41
C GLN A 72 20.11 -22.22 7.15
N PHE A 73 19.13 -22.27 6.26
CA PHE A 73 19.10 -21.45 5.06
C PHE A 73 19.07 -19.96 5.38
N ILE A 74 18.19 -19.51 6.28
CA ILE A 74 18.07 -18.09 6.66
C ILE A 74 19.37 -17.58 7.27
N ASN A 75 20.03 -18.37 8.10
CA ASN A 75 21.33 -18.02 8.69
C ASN A 75 22.41 -17.83 7.62
N GLN A 76 22.53 -18.77 6.68
CA GLN A 76 23.52 -18.71 5.62
C GLN A 76 23.21 -17.53 4.66
N PHE A 77 21.94 -17.31 4.36
CA PHE A 77 21.52 -16.21 3.51
C PHE A 77 21.81 -14.84 4.16
N GLY A 78 21.50 -14.69 5.46
CA GLY A 78 21.82 -13.48 6.22
C GLY A 78 23.33 -13.17 6.22
N GLY A 79 24.18 -14.16 6.45
CA GLY A 79 25.63 -14.01 6.37
C GLY A 79 26.13 -13.57 4.98
N TYR A 80 25.55 -14.12 3.92
CA TYR A 80 25.90 -13.76 2.55
C TYR A 80 25.47 -12.33 2.20
N THR A 81 24.24 -11.94 2.51
CA THR A 81 23.74 -10.57 2.25
C THR A 81 24.47 -9.51 3.06
N ALA A 82 24.84 -9.80 4.32
CA ALA A 82 25.67 -8.92 5.14
C ALA A 82 27.06 -8.68 4.50
N THR A 83 27.66 -9.72 3.91
CA THR A 83 28.94 -9.61 3.20
C THR A 83 28.80 -8.75 1.95
N LEU A 84 27.76 -8.96 1.16
CA LEU A 84 27.48 -8.15 -0.04
C LEU A 84 27.22 -6.68 0.33
N ALA A 85 26.46 -6.42 1.40
CA ALA A 85 26.19 -5.07 1.88
C ALA A 85 27.47 -4.32 2.28
N LYS A 86 28.42 -5.00 2.97
CA LYS A 86 29.74 -4.43 3.27
C LYS A 86 30.54 -4.11 2.00
N ASN A 87 30.54 -5.02 1.03
CA ASN A 87 31.25 -4.84 -0.22
C ASN A 87 30.68 -3.67 -1.04
N THR A 88 29.37 -3.56 -1.17
CA THR A 88 28.72 -2.47 -1.90
C THR A 88 28.87 -1.12 -1.18
N LYS A 89 28.85 -1.10 0.16
CA LYS A 89 29.15 0.10 0.95
C LYS A 89 30.57 0.61 0.71
N SER A 90 31.55 -0.29 0.51
CA SER A 90 32.94 0.06 0.18
C SER A 90 33.13 0.51 -1.26
N GLY A 91 32.07 0.62 -2.04
CA GLY A 91 32.11 1.13 -3.41
C GLY A 91 32.10 0.08 -4.50
N LYS A 92 32.09 -1.22 -4.19
CA LYS A 92 32.00 -2.30 -5.18
C LYS A 92 30.57 -2.43 -5.71
N THR A 93 30.43 -2.76 -6.97
CA THR A 93 29.15 -3.15 -7.58
C THR A 93 28.96 -4.65 -7.49
N LEU A 94 27.70 -5.10 -7.44
CA LEU A 94 27.39 -6.53 -7.50
C LEU A 94 27.87 -7.11 -8.84
N THR A 95 28.66 -8.15 -8.78
CA THR A 95 29.15 -8.88 -9.95
C THR A 95 28.03 -9.72 -10.60
N ALA A 96 28.24 -10.17 -11.83
CA ALA A 96 27.30 -11.06 -12.50
C ALA A 96 27.11 -12.40 -11.75
N GLU A 97 28.18 -12.91 -11.14
CA GLU A 97 28.17 -14.13 -10.33
C GLU A 97 27.35 -13.93 -9.02
N GLU A 98 27.58 -12.80 -8.32
CA GLU A 98 26.81 -12.45 -7.12
C GLU A 98 25.32 -12.26 -7.45
N ARG A 99 24.98 -11.63 -8.58
CA ARG A 99 23.60 -11.51 -9.04
C ARG A 99 22.99 -12.87 -9.43
N ALA A 100 23.76 -13.78 -10.01
CA ALA A 100 23.29 -15.15 -10.28
C ALA A 100 22.99 -15.89 -8.98
N LYS A 101 23.87 -15.77 -7.99
CA LYS A 101 23.67 -16.36 -6.65
C LYS A 101 22.45 -15.76 -5.94
N LEU A 102 22.27 -14.45 -6.01
CA LEU A 102 21.06 -13.79 -5.47
C LEU A 102 19.77 -14.30 -6.11
N ARG A 103 19.76 -14.64 -7.41
CA ARG A 103 18.60 -15.29 -8.07
C ARG A 103 18.31 -16.67 -7.52
N GLU A 104 19.33 -17.49 -7.26
CA GLU A 104 19.14 -18.80 -6.60
C GLU A 104 18.54 -18.62 -5.21
N LEU A 105 19.07 -17.69 -4.42
CA LEU A 105 18.57 -17.38 -3.08
C LEU A 105 17.14 -16.83 -3.11
N TYR A 106 16.79 -16.01 -4.12
CA TYR A 106 15.43 -15.56 -4.34
C TYR A 106 14.45 -16.73 -4.55
N ASN A 107 14.82 -17.69 -5.40
CA ASN A 107 13.98 -18.87 -5.63
C ASN A 107 13.80 -19.71 -4.35
N SER A 108 14.85 -19.80 -3.53
CA SER A 108 14.79 -20.53 -2.25
C SER A 108 13.89 -19.81 -1.24
N ILE A 109 14.02 -18.49 -1.08
CA ILE A 109 13.16 -17.71 -0.16
C ILE A 109 11.70 -17.72 -0.61
N TYR A 110 11.45 -17.70 -1.92
CA TYR A 110 10.12 -17.85 -2.49
C TYR A 110 9.50 -19.21 -2.15
N GLY A 111 10.28 -20.29 -2.22
CA GLY A 111 9.86 -21.63 -1.79
C GLY A 111 9.53 -21.70 -0.30
N ILE A 112 10.32 -21.04 0.55
CA ILE A 112 10.08 -20.93 2.00
C ILE A 112 8.79 -20.15 2.27
N LYS A 113 8.56 -19.01 1.60
CA LYS A 113 7.32 -18.23 1.66
C LYS A 113 6.10 -19.11 1.41
N ILE A 114 6.12 -19.93 0.36
CA ILE A 114 4.99 -20.84 0.05
C ILE A 114 4.75 -21.82 1.19
N LYS A 115 5.80 -22.45 1.75
CA LYS A 115 5.69 -23.39 2.87
C LYS A 115 5.12 -22.71 4.12
N LEU A 116 5.61 -21.51 4.46
CA LEU A 116 5.11 -20.76 5.62
C LEU A 116 3.65 -20.37 5.45
N ASN A 117 3.22 -19.96 4.25
CA ASN A 117 1.81 -19.66 3.96
C ASN A 117 0.92 -20.91 4.08
N GLN A 118 1.41 -22.08 3.69
CA GLN A 118 0.69 -23.36 3.91
C GLN A 118 0.52 -23.67 5.40
N ILE A 119 1.54 -23.38 6.23
CA ILE A 119 1.46 -23.54 7.68
C ILE A 119 0.48 -22.50 8.27
N SER A 120 0.50 -21.24 7.81
CA SER A 120 -0.46 -20.22 8.20
C SER A 120 -1.91 -20.67 7.95
N THR A 121 -2.16 -21.30 6.80
CA THR A 121 -3.49 -21.85 6.47
C THR A 121 -3.89 -22.93 7.47
N LYS A 122 -2.97 -23.84 7.86
CA LYS A 122 -3.24 -24.88 8.87
C LYS A 122 -3.53 -24.28 10.25
N ILE A 123 -2.76 -23.24 10.66
CA ILE A 123 -3.00 -22.54 11.93
C ILE A 123 -4.40 -21.92 11.93
N ASN A 124 -4.80 -21.28 10.83
CA ASN A 124 -6.15 -20.71 10.67
C ASN A 124 -7.26 -21.78 10.68
N GLN A 125 -6.94 -23.03 10.38
CA GLN A 125 -7.84 -24.19 10.47
C GLN A 125 -7.82 -24.90 11.83
N GLY A 126 -7.10 -24.33 12.83
CA GLY A 126 -7.08 -24.85 14.20
C GLY A 126 -5.83 -25.67 14.56
N TYR A 127 -4.76 -25.65 13.73
CA TYR A 127 -3.49 -26.27 14.08
C TYR A 127 -2.82 -25.49 15.24
N ASN A 128 -2.41 -26.22 16.27
CA ASN A 128 -1.74 -25.66 17.44
C ASN A 128 -0.23 -25.86 17.32
N ILE A 129 0.53 -24.78 17.40
CA ILE A 129 1.99 -24.81 17.25
C ILE A 129 2.63 -25.51 18.46
N SER A 130 2.10 -25.28 19.67
CA SER A 130 2.68 -25.82 20.91
C SER A 130 2.49 -27.33 21.08
N ASP A 131 1.41 -27.89 20.58
CA ASP A 131 1.02 -29.28 20.86
C ASP A 131 1.36 -30.26 19.72
N ASN A 132 1.70 -29.77 18.52
CA ASN A 132 1.95 -30.60 17.32
C ASN A 132 0.87 -31.65 16.97
N ALA A 133 -0.26 -31.70 17.67
CA ALA A 133 -1.11 -32.87 17.64
C ALA A 133 -2.64 -32.66 17.72
N ASN A 134 -3.18 -31.49 17.99
CA ASN A 134 -4.63 -31.35 18.14
C ASN A 134 -5.24 -30.20 17.35
N PRO A 135 -5.63 -30.42 16.09
CA PRO A 135 -6.51 -29.50 15.37
C PRO A 135 -7.92 -29.63 15.97
N GLY A 136 -8.41 -28.61 16.69
CA GLY A 136 -9.80 -28.58 17.05
C GLY A 136 -10.15 -28.26 18.50
N LYS A 137 -9.27 -27.70 19.31
CA LYS A 137 -9.69 -27.17 20.62
C LYS A 137 -10.61 -25.98 20.41
N GLU A 138 -11.80 -26.05 21.02
CA GLU A 138 -12.84 -25.01 20.96
C GLU A 138 -12.33 -23.61 21.43
N GLU A 139 -11.38 -23.59 22.36
CA GLU A 139 -10.70 -22.40 22.85
C GLU A 139 -9.84 -21.68 21.79
N TYR A 140 -9.22 -22.42 20.88
CA TYR A 140 -8.47 -21.87 19.76
C TYR A 140 -9.38 -21.18 18.73
N ASN A 141 -10.52 -21.81 18.43
CA ASN A 141 -11.51 -21.21 17.53
C ASN A 141 -12.08 -19.91 18.08
N LYS A 142 -12.32 -19.83 19.41
CA LYS A 142 -12.72 -18.59 20.08
C LYS A 142 -11.64 -17.51 20.02
N PHE A 143 -10.39 -17.88 20.20
CA PHE A 143 -9.26 -16.93 20.11
C PHE A 143 -9.07 -16.38 18.69
N THR A 144 -9.14 -17.23 17.67
CA THR A 144 -9.04 -16.81 16.27
C THR A 144 -10.24 -15.93 15.86
N GLN A 145 -11.44 -16.21 16.38
CA GLN A 145 -12.60 -15.36 16.21
C GLN A 145 -12.44 -14.02 16.92
N ASN A 146 -11.87 -14.01 18.14
CA ASN A 146 -11.60 -12.78 18.89
C ASN A 146 -10.52 -11.91 18.22
N LEU A 147 -9.46 -12.50 17.64
CA LEU A 147 -8.47 -11.75 16.84
C LEU A 147 -9.08 -11.18 15.56
N ARG A 148 -9.98 -11.91 14.91
CA ARG A 148 -10.76 -11.38 13.78
C ARG A 148 -11.69 -10.25 14.22
N GLN A 149 -12.28 -10.34 15.42
CA GLN A 149 -13.12 -9.30 15.98
C GLN A 149 -12.31 -8.08 16.42
N ILE A 150 -11.10 -8.25 16.97
CA ILE A 150 -10.21 -7.12 17.34
C ILE A 150 -9.74 -6.38 16.07
N LYS A 151 -9.38 -7.09 14.99
CA LYS A 151 -9.11 -6.46 13.68
C LYS A 151 -10.34 -5.74 13.08
N ASN A 152 -11.54 -6.19 13.43
CA ASN A 152 -12.79 -5.59 12.96
C ASN A 152 -13.37 -4.52 13.87
N ASN A 153 -12.87 -4.39 15.12
CA ASN A 153 -13.44 -3.47 16.12
C ASN A 153 -12.81 -2.07 16.15
N ASP A 154 -11.68 -1.86 15.44
CA ASP A 154 -11.04 -0.53 15.44
C ASP A 154 -11.57 0.44 14.38
N GLN A 155 -12.48 0.01 13.51
CA GLN A 155 -13.18 0.91 12.59
C GLN A 155 -14.56 0.34 12.23
N ASP A 156 -15.61 1.05 12.61
CA ASP A 156 -16.99 0.78 12.17
C ASP A 156 -17.22 1.00 10.67
N TYR A 157 -16.22 1.46 9.94
CA TYR A 157 -16.25 1.73 8.50
C TYR A 157 -15.13 0.97 7.78
N PRO A 158 -15.41 0.34 6.63
CA PRO A 158 -14.37 -0.30 5.86
C PRO A 158 -13.33 0.74 5.43
N SER A 159 -12.09 0.58 5.90
CA SER A 159 -10.97 1.36 5.36
C SER A 159 -10.87 1.11 3.86
N MET A 160 -10.64 2.16 3.07
CA MET A 160 -10.35 1.97 1.66
C MET A 160 -9.04 1.19 1.54
N ILE A 161 -9.10 0.06 0.82
CA ILE A 161 -7.90 -0.72 0.52
C ILE A 161 -7.02 0.15 -0.37
N TYR A 162 -5.78 0.28 0.03
CA TYR A 162 -4.81 1.05 -0.71
C TYR A 162 -4.16 0.24 -1.81
N ASP A 163 -3.95 0.85 -2.96
CA ASP A 163 -3.59 0.08 -4.12
C ASP A 163 -2.69 0.78 -5.14
N GLY A 164 -2.34 2.03 -4.99
CA GLY A 164 -1.52 2.77 -5.95
C GLY A 164 -0.17 3.25 -5.41
N PRO A 165 0.73 3.73 -6.27
CA PRO A 165 2.00 4.31 -5.84
C PRO A 165 1.81 5.43 -4.82
N PHE A 166 2.59 5.42 -3.72
CA PHE A 166 2.72 6.50 -2.74
C PHE A 166 1.49 6.87 -1.89
N SER A 167 0.45 6.04 -1.76
CA SER A 167 -0.77 6.47 -1.07
C SER A 167 -0.65 6.56 0.45
N ASP A 168 0.18 5.75 1.09
CA ASP A 168 0.24 5.71 2.57
C ASP A 168 1.28 6.64 3.18
N SER A 169 2.26 7.09 2.40
CA SER A 169 3.41 7.83 2.91
C SER A 169 3.13 9.28 3.31
N THR A 170 1.94 9.81 3.02
CA THR A 170 1.72 11.26 3.04
C THR A 170 0.78 11.78 4.12
N CYS A 171 -0.06 10.93 4.71
CA CYS A 171 -1.07 11.37 5.70
C CYS A 171 -0.52 11.77 7.08
N ASN A 172 0.72 11.45 7.43
CA ASN A 172 1.29 11.71 8.76
C ASN A 172 2.00 13.07 8.90
N LYS A 173 2.05 13.89 7.85
CA LYS A 173 2.72 15.19 7.83
C LYS A 173 1.80 16.32 8.31
N GLU A 174 2.36 17.52 8.53
CA GLU A 174 1.60 18.73 8.81
C GLU A 174 0.67 19.08 7.66
N ILE A 175 -0.55 19.56 7.97
CA ILE A 175 -1.56 19.92 6.97
C ILE A 175 -1.20 21.22 6.29
N LYS A 176 -1.01 21.22 4.98
CA LYS A 176 -0.68 22.40 4.18
C LYS A 176 -1.85 22.91 3.33
N GLY A 177 -2.70 21.98 2.88
CA GLY A 177 -3.79 22.26 1.94
C GLY A 177 -5.09 22.79 2.55
N LEU A 178 -5.15 23.06 3.86
CA LEU A 178 -6.32 23.59 4.55
C LEU A 178 -6.01 24.92 5.25
N ASN A 179 -5.59 25.92 4.48
CA ASN A 179 -5.39 27.27 5.01
C ASN A 179 -6.64 28.13 4.78
N PHE A 180 -7.73 27.82 5.50
CA PHE A 180 -9.03 28.46 5.39
C PHE A 180 -9.59 28.76 6.79
N ASP A 181 -10.54 29.70 6.86
CA ASP A 181 -11.29 29.98 8.08
C ASP A 181 -12.19 28.79 8.47
N GLU A 182 -12.49 28.71 9.77
CA GLU A 182 -13.39 27.70 10.29
C GLU A 182 -14.84 28.03 9.93
N ILE A 183 -15.61 26.99 9.61
CA ILE A 183 -17.05 27.07 9.37
C ILE A 183 -17.81 26.56 10.58
N SER A 184 -19.09 26.95 10.69
CA SER A 184 -19.99 26.40 11.69
C SER A 184 -20.54 25.04 11.29
N LYS A 185 -21.11 24.30 12.26
CA LYS A 185 -21.83 23.05 12.01
C LYS A 185 -22.93 23.21 10.95
N GLN A 186 -23.71 24.30 11.05
CA GLN A 186 -24.77 24.61 10.08
C GLN A 186 -24.19 24.86 8.67
N GLY A 187 -23.01 25.49 8.60
CA GLY A 187 -22.29 25.65 7.34
C GLY A 187 -21.87 24.31 6.72
N ALA A 188 -21.33 23.40 7.55
CA ALA A 188 -20.98 22.06 7.11
C ALA A 188 -22.19 21.22 6.67
N GLU A 189 -23.32 21.31 7.41
CA GLU A 189 -24.57 20.63 7.02
C GLU A 189 -25.09 21.14 5.67
N LYS A 190 -25.03 22.46 5.42
CA LYS A 190 -25.40 23.03 4.13
C LYS A 190 -24.52 22.48 3.00
N ILE A 191 -23.22 22.42 3.21
CA ILE A 191 -22.26 21.84 2.25
C ILE A 191 -22.59 20.36 1.99
N ALA A 192 -22.87 19.57 3.04
CA ALA A 192 -23.28 18.17 2.88
C ALA A 192 -24.52 18.04 1.99
N LYS A 193 -25.55 18.88 2.21
CA LYS A 193 -26.77 18.91 1.38
C LYS A 193 -26.53 19.36 -0.06
N GLU A 194 -25.54 20.22 -0.29
CA GLU A 194 -25.14 20.64 -1.64
C GLU A 194 -24.41 19.54 -2.40
N ILE A 195 -23.56 18.78 -1.73
CA ILE A 195 -22.84 17.63 -2.32
C ILE A 195 -23.80 16.46 -2.57
N PHE A 196 -24.60 16.10 -1.58
CA PHE A 196 -25.54 14.97 -1.64
C PHE A 196 -26.98 15.46 -1.83
N LYS A 197 -27.27 15.91 -3.06
CA LYS A 197 -28.58 16.42 -3.39
C LYS A 197 -29.67 15.36 -3.18
N ASN A 198 -30.81 15.79 -2.62
CA ASN A 198 -31.96 14.94 -2.34
C ASN A 198 -31.71 13.80 -1.33
N ALA A 199 -30.64 13.88 -0.55
CA ALA A 199 -30.35 12.94 0.52
C ALA A 199 -30.91 13.41 1.88
N ASP A 200 -31.19 12.45 2.77
CA ASP A 200 -31.40 12.74 4.18
C ASP A 200 -30.03 12.90 4.86
N VAL A 201 -29.77 14.10 5.39
CA VAL A 201 -28.49 14.46 6.02
C VAL A 201 -28.70 14.66 7.49
N GLN A 202 -28.10 13.81 8.31
CA GLN A 202 -28.21 13.85 9.76
C GLN A 202 -26.82 14.04 10.39
N PHE A 203 -26.71 15.03 11.28
CA PHE A 203 -25.49 15.23 12.05
C PHE A 203 -25.23 14.01 12.97
N ALA A 204 -24.02 13.47 12.93
CA ALA A 204 -23.59 12.33 13.72
C ALA A 204 -22.75 12.77 14.94
N ASN A 205 -21.60 13.38 14.72
CA ASN A 205 -20.68 13.84 15.76
C ASN A 205 -19.68 14.88 15.24
N GLU A 206 -18.74 15.26 16.12
CA GLU A 206 -17.54 16.03 15.76
C GLU A 206 -16.30 15.18 16.04
N THR A 207 -15.39 15.11 15.06
CA THR A 207 -14.09 14.47 15.25
C THR A 207 -13.01 15.51 15.48
N ASN A 208 -12.21 15.33 16.55
CA ASN A 208 -11.12 16.22 16.93
C ASN A 208 -9.76 15.50 16.83
N GLY A 209 -9.47 14.96 15.63
CA GLY A 209 -8.17 14.35 15.29
C GLY A 209 -7.22 15.32 14.61
N LYS A 210 -6.31 14.78 13.81
CA LYS A 210 -5.43 15.57 12.92
C LYS A 210 -6.23 16.52 12.03
N PHE A 211 -7.29 16.01 11.42
CA PHE A 211 -8.33 16.80 10.79
C PHE A 211 -9.49 16.95 11.76
N GLN A 212 -9.90 18.19 12.01
CA GLN A 212 -11.12 18.47 12.78
C GLN A 212 -12.29 18.53 11.82
N THR A 213 -13.33 17.72 12.09
CA THR A 213 -14.47 17.57 11.19
C THR A 213 -15.82 17.66 11.91
N TYR A 214 -16.85 17.99 11.13
CA TYR A 214 -18.24 17.70 11.40
C TYR A 214 -18.62 16.45 10.60
N ASP A 215 -19.23 15.48 11.26
CA ASP A 215 -19.50 14.17 10.70
C ASP A 215 -21.01 13.97 10.54
N PHE A 216 -21.42 13.38 9.41
CA PHE A 216 -22.82 13.22 9.04
C PHE A 216 -23.12 11.79 8.61
N ASN A 217 -24.26 11.26 8.99
CA ASN A 217 -24.88 10.10 8.37
C ASN A 217 -25.79 10.59 7.24
N ILE A 218 -25.60 10.05 6.06
CA ILE A 218 -26.33 10.45 4.86
C ILE A 218 -27.00 9.25 4.24
N MET A 219 -28.31 9.32 4.08
CA MET A 219 -29.10 8.30 3.39
C MET A 219 -29.44 8.79 2.00
N GLN A 220 -28.94 8.12 0.96
CA GLN A 220 -29.18 8.44 -0.44
C GLN A 220 -29.33 7.15 -1.26
N ASN A 221 -30.44 6.98 -1.99
CA ASN A 221 -30.68 5.83 -2.89
C ASN A 221 -30.40 4.47 -2.23
N ASP A 222 -30.91 4.24 -1.01
CA ASP A 222 -30.65 3.05 -0.18
C ASP A 222 -29.19 2.85 0.26
N LEU A 223 -28.32 3.83 0.00
CA LEU A 223 -26.97 3.86 0.52
C LEU A 223 -26.92 4.60 1.84
N ASN A 224 -26.26 4.01 2.84
CA ASN A 224 -25.95 4.67 4.09
C ASN A 224 -24.48 5.07 4.08
N LEU A 225 -24.23 6.37 3.99
CA LEU A 225 -22.89 6.96 3.90
C LEU A 225 -22.55 7.65 5.22
N TYR A 226 -21.34 7.44 5.68
CA TYR A 226 -20.73 8.28 6.72
C TYR A 226 -19.78 9.27 6.04
N VAL A 227 -19.97 10.54 6.34
CA VAL A 227 -19.30 11.64 5.63
C VAL A 227 -18.66 12.57 6.63
N GLN A 228 -17.39 12.94 6.38
CA GLN A 228 -16.67 13.92 7.19
C GLN A 228 -16.38 15.18 6.38
N ILE A 229 -16.74 16.33 6.96
CA ILE A 229 -16.46 17.66 6.38
C ILE A 229 -15.55 18.42 7.33
N THR A 230 -14.43 18.94 6.83
CA THR A 230 -13.44 19.65 7.64
C THR A 230 -14.03 20.93 8.24
N LYS A 231 -13.70 21.22 9.52
CA LYS A 231 -14.06 22.50 10.13
C LYS A 231 -13.38 23.66 9.41
N LYS A 232 -12.10 23.51 9.02
CA LYS A 232 -11.41 24.50 8.19
C LYS A 232 -11.83 24.37 6.73
N GLY A 233 -12.44 25.40 6.21
CA GLY A 233 -12.81 25.55 4.79
C GLY A 233 -13.96 24.68 4.32
N GLY A 234 -14.62 23.87 5.16
CA GLY A 234 -15.78 23.06 4.79
C GLY A 234 -15.52 22.08 3.65
N LYS A 235 -14.38 21.42 3.66
CA LYS A 235 -13.98 20.50 2.59
C LYS A 235 -14.42 19.08 2.89
N LEU A 236 -14.89 18.36 1.87
CA LEU A 236 -15.15 16.93 1.98
C LEU A 236 -13.82 16.19 2.23
N LEU A 237 -13.72 15.49 3.35
CA LEU A 237 -12.53 14.74 3.74
C LEU A 237 -12.68 13.26 3.44
N THR A 238 -13.77 12.64 3.91
CA THR A 238 -14.03 11.21 3.71
C THR A 238 -15.50 10.93 3.39
N ILE A 239 -15.71 9.87 2.63
CA ILE A 239 -16.97 9.14 2.50
C ILE A 239 -16.65 7.69 2.77
N SER A 240 -17.44 7.02 3.59
CA SER A 240 -17.40 5.56 3.74
C SER A 240 -18.80 4.97 3.78
N SER A 241 -18.94 3.78 3.23
CA SER A 241 -20.21 3.04 3.19
C SER A 241 -19.96 1.56 3.40
N LYS A 242 -20.89 0.90 4.09
CA LYS A 242 -20.99 -0.56 4.11
C LYS A 242 -21.94 -0.98 2.98
N ASN A 243 -21.40 -1.29 1.82
CA ASN A 243 -22.19 -1.79 0.69
C ASN A 243 -21.87 -3.25 0.43
N ASN A 244 -22.90 -4.09 0.25
CA ASN A 244 -22.80 -5.53 0.00
C ASN A 244 -23.54 -5.95 -1.29
N LYS A 245 -23.69 -5.04 -2.26
CA LYS A 245 -24.33 -5.35 -3.53
C LYS A 245 -23.28 -5.91 -4.52
N ASN A 246 -23.68 -6.80 -5.41
CA ASN A 246 -22.76 -7.56 -6.26
C ASN A 246 -23.11 -7.47 -7.77
N ALA A 247 -24.01 -6.55 -8.17
CA ALA A 247 -24.31 -6.35 -9.58
C ALA A 247 -23.36 -5.33 -10.22
N GLU A 248 -23.19 -5.41 -11.52
CA GLU A 248 -22.41 -4.49 -12.32
C GLU A 248 -23.30 -3.88 -13.40
N LYS A 249 -23.76 -2.65 -13.19
CA LYS A 249 -24.63 -1.93 -14.14
C LYS A 249 -23.83 -1.03 -15.06
N ILE A 250 -22.68 -0.54 -14.60
CA ILE A 250 -21.79 0.31 -15.36
C ILE A 250 -20.42 -0.34 -15.57
N SER A 251 -19.73 0.10 -16.60
CA SER A 251 -18.38 -0.34 -16.92
C SER A 251 -17.32 0.30 -16.03
N HIS A 252 -16.14 -0.30 -16.01
CA HIS A 252 -14.97 0.26 -15.34
C HIS A 252 -14.62 1.69 -15.81
N ASN A 253 -14.73 1.97 -17.10
CA ASN A 253 -14.45 3.30 -17.64
C ASN A 253 -15.49 4.35 -17.24
N GLU A 254 -16.75 3.97 -17.11
CA GLU A 254 -17.80 4.85 -16.58
C GLU A 254 -17.55 5.16 -15.11
N ALA A 255 -17.11 4.19 -14.31
CA ALA A 255 -16.71 4.41 -12.93
C ALA A 255 -15.54 5.42 -12.79
N ILE A 256 -14.54 5.35 -13.69
CA ILE A 256 -13.45 6.34 -13.73
C ILE A 256 -14.02 7.74 -13.98
N LYS A 257 -14.92 7.87 -14.95
CA LYS A 257 -15.54 9.16 -15.28
C LYS A 257 -16.37 9.70 -14.11
N ILE A 258 -17.18 8.86 -13.47
CA ILE A 258 -17.95 9.24 -12.27
C ILE A 258 -17.03 9.80 -11.18
N ALA A 259 -15.90 9.16 -10.92
CA ALA A 259 -14.95 9.59 -9.91
C ALA A 259 -14.27 10.93 -10.28
N GLU A 260 -13.81 11.09 -11.53
CA GLU A 260 -13.19 12.34 -12.00
C GLU A 260 -14.20 13.50 -11.98
N ASP A 261 -15.43 13.29 -12.45
CA ASP A 261 -16.51 14.28 -12.45
C ASP A 261 -16.91 14.67 -11.02
N PHE A 262 -17.00 13.70 -10.11
CA PHE A 262 -17.31 13.96 -8.70
C PHE A 262 -16.28 14.89 -8.06
N VAL A 263 -14.99 14.57 -8.21
CA VAL A 263 -13.91 15.38 -7.63
C VAL A 263 -13.84 16.77 -8.26
N SER A 264 -14.08 16.86 -9.57
CA SER A 264 -14.19 18.16 -10.27
C SER A 264 -15.34 19.01 -9.72
N ASN A 265 -16.51 18.41 -9.43
CA ASN A 265 -17.65 19.09 -8.83
C ASN A 265 -17.39 19.58 -7.39
N LEU A 266 -16.43 19.01 -6.68
CA LEU A 266 -15.95 19.51 -5.40
C LEU A 266 -15.02 20.74 -5.54
N GLY A 267 -14.75 21.20 -6.78
CA GLY A 267 -13.87 22.32 -7.08
C GLY A 267 -12.37 21.96 -7.10
N ILE A 268 -12.05 20.66 -7.17
CA ILE A 268 -10.65 20.18 -7.29
C ILE A 268 -10.42 19.86 -8.77
N SER A 269 -9.63 20.69 -9.44
CA SER A 269 -9.39 20.60 -10.88
C SER A 269 -8.20 19.72 -11.26
N ASN A 270 -8.12 19.36 -12.55
CA ASN A 270 -7.02 18.61 -13.17
C ASN A 270 -6.76 17.20 -12.59
N MET A 271 -7.70 16.66 -11.82
CA MET A 271 -7.59 15.31 -11.28
C MET A 271 -7.82 14.27 -12.37
N LYS A 272 -6.90 13.31 -12.47
CA LYS A 272 -6.96 12.19 -13.40
C LYS A 272 -6.76 10.88 -12.68
N CYS A 273 -7.41 9.83 -13.16
CA CYS A 273 -7.17 8.48 -12.69
C CYS A 273 -5.75 8.05 -13.09
N VAL A 274 -4.89 7.86 -12.09
CA VAL A 274 -3.49 7.45 -12.27
C VAL A 274 -3.30 5.97 -11.97
N TRP A 275 -4.19 5.39 -11.19
CA TRP A 275 -4.21 3.98 -10.86
C TRP A 275 -5.65 3.53 -10.52
N THR A 276 -5.98 2.28 -10.84
CA THR A 276 -7.28 1.69 -10.56
C THR A 276 -7.20 0.18 -10.40
N ASP A 277 -8.04 -0.36 -9.52
CA ASP A 277 -8.26 -1.78 -9.35
C ASP A 277 -9.77 -2.08 -9.19
N LYS A 278 -10.17 -3.30 -9.53
CA LYS A 278 -11.56 -3.74 -9.40
C LYS A 278 -11.62 -4.95 -8.46
N ILE A 279 -12.41 -4.85 -7.41
CA ILE A 279 -12.63 -5.90 -6.44
C ILE A 279 -14.15 -6.11 -6.33
N GLN A 280 -14.62 -7.26 -6.79
CA GLN A 280 -16.06 -7.56 -6.89
C GLN A 280 -16.79 -6.50 -7.74
N SER A 281 -17.82 -5.86 -7.22
CA SER A 281 -18.58 -4.77 -7.88
C SER A 281 -18.05 -3.37 -7.57
N ASP A 282 -16.92 -3.25 -6.88
CA ASP A 282 -16.32 -1.98 -6.51
C ASP A 282 -15.09 -1.67 -7.38
N VAL A 283 -14.99 -0.44 -7.88
CA VAL A 283 -13.79 0.09 -8.51
C VAL A 283 -13.10 1.06 -7.56
N TYR A 284 -11.86 0.75 -7.23
CA TYR A 284 -10.98 1.58 -6.43
C TYR A 284 -10.10 2.40 -7.35
N LEU A 285 -10.02 3.70 -7.11
CA LEU A 285 -9.30 4.64 -7.97
C LEU A 285 -8.40 5.54 -7.13
N ASN A 286 -7.20 5.77 -7.63
CA ASN A 286 -6.35 6.87 -7.18
C ASN A 286 -6.39 7.97 -8.23
N LEU A 287 -6.84 9.14 -7.82
CA LEU A 287 -6.82 10.35 -8.64
C LEU A 287 -5.67 11.24 -8.17
N ALA A 288 -4.94 11.81 -9.11
CA ALA A 288 -3.90 12.79 -8.84
C ALA A 288 -4.01 13.97 -9.81
N PRO A 289 -3.61 15.19 -9.41
CA PRO A 289 -3.49 16.28 -10.37
C PRO A 289 -2.45 15.92 -11.44
N VAL A 290 -2.77 16.23 -12.70
CA VAL A 290 -1.82 16.18 -13.80
C VAL A 290 -1.61 17.60 -14.31
N ILE A 291 -0.41 18.12 -14.14
CA ILE A 291 -0.01 19.50 -14.50
C ILE A 291 1.16 19.41 -15.47
N ASP A 292 1.02 19.95 -16.68
CA ASP A 292 2.05 19.91 -17.72
C ASP A 292 2.58 18.47 -17.97
N ASP A 293 1.66 17.51 -18.05
CA ASP A 293 1.94 16.06 -18.20
C ASP A 293 2.70 15.42 -17.03
N VAL A 294 2.83 16.10 -15.89
CA VAL A 294 3.45 15.59 -14.66
C VAL A 294 2.36 15.16 -13.67
N ILE A 295 2.40 13.92 -13.23
CA ILE A 295 1.52 13.40 -12.17
C ILE A 295 2.01 13.92 -10.81
N ILE A 296 1.13 14.48 -10.00
CA ILE A 296 1.46 15.01 -8.67
C ILE A 296 1.02 13.99 -7.59
N TYR A 297 1.82 12.98 -7.33
CA TYR A 297 1.50 11.93 -6.36
C TYR A 297 1.28 12.40 -4.91
N PRO A 298 1.96 13.44 -4.38
CA PRO A 298 1.67 13.93 -3.04
C PRO A 298 0.21 14.35 -2.83
N ASP A 299 -0.48 14.74 -3.90
CA ASP A 299 -1.86 15.27 -3.87
C ASP A 299 -2.91 14.22 -4.24
N LEU A 300 -2.70 12.95 -3.86
CA LEU A 300 -3.62 11.85 -4.15
C LEU A 300 -4.96 12.01 -3.44
N ILE A 301 -6.03 11.65 -4.17
CA ILE A 301 -7.37 11.40 -3.64
C ILE A 301 -7.76 9.97 -4.00
N LYS A 302 -8.21 9.21 -3.00
CA LYS A 302 -8.75 7.86 -3.22
C LYS A 302 -10.26 7.93 -3.40
N VAL A 303 -10.78 7.20 -4.36
CA VAL A 303 -12.22 7.12 -4.63
C VAL A 303 -12.62 5.66 -4.82
N LYS A 304 -13.77 5.29 -4.30
CA LYS A 304 -14.40 4.00 -4.50
C LYS A 304 -15.76 4.20 -5.14
N VAL A 305 -15.98 3.56 -6.28
CA VAL A 305 -17.24 3.59 -7.04
C VAL A 305 -17.87 2.20 -7.00
N ASP A 306 -19.11 2.12 -6.58
CA ASP A 306 -19.90 0.89 -6.66
C ASP A 306 -20.59 0.81 -8.04
N LEU A 307 -20.33 -0.26 -8.77
CA LEU A 307 -20.84 -0.49 -10.13
C LEU A 307 -22.34 -0.82 -10.17
N ASP A 308 -22.93 -1.25 -9.04
CA ASP A 308 -24.38 -1.55 -8.96
C ASP A 308 -25.20 -0.29 -8.70
N SER A 309 -24.80 0.52 -7.74
CA SER A 309 -25.50 1.78 -7.41
C SER A 309 -25.07 2.98 -8.26
N GLU A 310 -24.04 2.83 -9.10
CA GLU A 310 -23.45 3.90 -9.93
C GLU A 310 -23.02 5.13 -9.11
N SER A 311 -22.59 4.86 -7.85
CA SER A 311 -22.39 5.91 -6.85
C SER A 311 -21.00 5.86 -6.23
N ILE A 312 -20.56 7.02 -5.71
CA ILE A 312 -19.38 7.12 -4.87
C ILE A 312 -19.74 6.56 -3.49
N VAL A 313 -19.07 5.45 -3.09
CA VAL A 313 -19.28 4.77 -1.81
C VAL A 313 -18.04 4.85 -0.92
N GLY A 314 -16.96 5.42 -1.42
CA GLY A 314 -15.75 5.73 -0.68
C GLY A 314 -15.03 6.92 -1.27
N TYR A 315 -14.48 7.76 -0.40
CA TYR A 315 -13.68 8.92 -0.77
C TYR A 315 -12.71 9.23 0.36
N GLU A 316 -11.47 9.55 0.05
CA GLU A 316 -10.44 9.94 1.02
C GLU A 316 -9.51 10.98 0.42
N ALA A 317 -9.50 12.19 0.99
CA ALA A 317 -8.67 13.30 0.54
C ALA A 317 -7.60 13.70 1.57
N CYS A 318 -7.25 12.83 2.51
CA CYS A 318 -6.26 13.10 3.55
C CYS A 318 -4.90 13.52 2.94
N SER A 319 -4.40 12.75 1.96
CA SER A 319 -3.13 13.07 1.28
C SER A 319 -3.19 14.41 0.56
N TYR A 320 -4.28 14.67 -0.17
CA TYR A 320 -4.48 15.93 -0.86
C TYR A 320 -4.40 17.12 0.10
N TYR A 321 -5.23 17.16 1.14
CA TYR A 321 -5.23 18.29 2.08
C TYR A 321 -3.99 18.36 2.96
N THR A 322 -3.25 17.26 3.14
CA THR A 322 -1.97 17.29 3.85
C THR A 322 -0.88 17.95 3.02
N ASN A 323 -0.82 17.70 1.70
CA ASN A 323 0.35 18.02 0.90
C ASN A 323 0.12 19.12 -0.15
N HIS A 324 -1.15 19.41 -0.51
CA HIS A 324 -1.46 20.32 -1.59
C HIS A 324 -0.93 21.73 -1.34
N VAL A 325 -0.07 22.20 -2.24
CA VAL A 325 0.48 23.54 -2.31
C VAL A 325 0.64 23.94 -3.78
N GLU A 326 0.68 25.22 -4.08
CA GLU A 326 1.14 25.68 -5.38
C GLU A 326 2.61 25.28 -5.59
N ARG A 327 2.90 24.61 -6.71
CA ARG A 327 4.24 24.12 -7.04
C ARG A 327 4.74 24.74 -8.33
N ASN A 328 5.99 25.18 -8.31
CA ASN A 328 6.72 25.52 -9.52
C ASN A 328 7.52 24.29 -9.94
N LEU A 329 7.00 23.52 -10.90
CA LEU A 329 7.61 22.27 -11.34
C LEU A 329 8.90 22.56 -12.14
N GLN A 330 9.99 21.90 -11.76
CA GLN A 330 11.24 21.94 -12.52
C GLN A 330 11.07 21.07 -13.79
N SER A 331 11.71 21.48 -14.87
CA SER A 331 11.80 20.64 -16.07
C SER A 331 12.80 19.50 -15.88
N ALA A 332 12.53 18.36 -16.50
CA ALA A 332 13.48 17.25 -16.55
C ALA A 332 14.83 17.70 -17.18
N LYS A 333 15.95 17.31 -16.57
CA LYS A 333 17.30 17.59 -17.10
C LYS A 333 17.87 16.45 -17.92
N ILE A 334 17.42 15.23 -17.68
CA ILE A 334 17.74 14.08 -18.55
C ILE A 334 16.56 13.76 -19.46
N SER A 335 16.84 13.23 -20.63
CA SER A 335 15.79 12.78 -21.55
C SER A 335 15.17 11.46 -21.09
N GLN A 336 13.96 11.19 -21.54
CA GLN A 336 13.29 9.90 -21.32
C GLN A 336 14.13 8.72 -21.83
N SER A 337 14.87 8.87 -22.93
CA SER A 337 15.75 7.83 -23.47
C SER A 337 16.93 7.53 -22.55
N VAL A 338 17.51 8.55 -21.92
CA VAL A 338 18.56 8.38 -20.90
C VAL A 338 18.00 7.69 -19.66
N ALA A 339 16.83 8.09 -19.18
CA ALA A 339 16.18 7.41 -18.05
C ALA A 339 15.85 5.95 -18.39
N LYS A 340 15.34 5.68 -19.61
CA LYS A 340 15.05 4.32 -20.09
C LYS A 340 16.29 3.43 -20.12
N SER A 341 17.48 3.97 -20.45
CA SER A 341 18.73 3.19 -20.47
C SER A 341 19.18 2.72 -19.08
N LYS A 342 18.58 3.25 -18.00
CA LYS A 342 18.82 2.81 -16.61
C LYS A 342 18.01 1.57 -16.23
N ILE A 343 16.96 1.26 -16.98
CA ILE A 343 16.14 0.08 -16.74
C ILE A 343 16.81 -1.16 -17.33
N ASP A 344 16.95 -2.22 -16.56
CA ASP A 344 17.50 -3.50 -17.04
C ASP A 344 16.65 -4.03 -18.22
N SER A 345 17.32 -4.42 -19.30
CA SER A 345 16.70 -4.86 -20.56
C SER A 345 15.76 -6.07 -20.42
N LYS A 346 15.86 -6.83 -19.32
CA LYS A 346 14.94 -7.95 -19.03
C LYS A 346 13.53 -7.48 -18.71
N TYR A 347 13.34 -6.22 -18.28
CA TYR A 347 12.04 -5.65 -17.99
C TYR A 347 11.35 -5.14 -19.24
N LYS A 348 10.16 -5.65 -19.53
CA LYS A 348 9.31 -5.12 -20.59
C LYS A 348 8.62 -3.86 -20.10
N ILE A 349 9.04 -2.70 -20.59
CA ILE A 349 8.43 -1.41 -20.28
C ILE A 349 7.07 -1.34 -20.97
N GLU A 350 6.00 -1.07 -20.21
CA GLU A 350 4.63 -0.88 -20.71
C GLU A 350 4.30 0.62 -20.88
N THR A 351 4.62 1.45 -19.88
CA THR A 351 4.36 2.89 -19.90
C THR A 351 5.51 3.66 -19.28
N ILE A 352 5.67 4.91 -19.69
CA ILE A 352 6.61 5.87 -19.12
C ILE A 352 5.85 7.18 -18.92
N LYS A 353 5.90 7.74 -17.70
CA LYS A 353 5.25 8.99 -17.33
C LYS A 353 6.21 9.86 -16.53
N LEU A 354 6.01 11.18 -16.52
CA LEU A 354 6.64 12.06 -15.53
C LEU A 354 5.76 12.15 -14.31
N ALA A 355 6.38 12.12 -13.13
CA ALA A 355 5.68 12.22 -11.86
C ALA A 355 6.52 12.98 -10.83
N LEU A 356 5.88 13.82 -10.03
CA LEU A 356 6.42 14.30 -8.79
C LEU A 356 6.15 13.25 -7.72
N SER A 357 7.20 12.57 -7.29
CA SER A 357 7.11 11.39 -6.42
C SER A 357 7.57 11.74 -5.01
N PRO A 358 6.79 11.43 -3.96
CA PRO A 358 7.22 11.61 -2.57
C PRO A 358 8.16 10.46 -2.20
N ILE A 359 9.46 10.72 -2.20
CA ILE A 359 10.48 9.75 -1.82
C ILE A 359 10.79 9.90 -0.34
N GLU A 360 10.80 8.79 0.38
CA GLU A 360 11.02 8.76 1.82
C GLU A 360 12.36 9.43 2.17
N TYR A 361 12.35 10.30 3.18
CA TYR A 361 13.49 11.11 3.66
C TYR A 361 14.11 12.10 2.64
N LYS A 362 13.68 12.09 1.37
CA LYS A 362 14.20 12.98 0.32
C LYS A 362 13.20 14.07 -0.11
N GLY A 363 11.93 13.93 0.26
CA GLY A 363 10.87 14.86 -0.13
C GLY A 363 10.29 14.58 -1.51
N GLU A 364 9.83 15.62 -2.20
CA GLU A 364 9.21 15.50 -3.52
C GLU A 364 10.28 15.58 -4.62
N ILE A 365 10.39 14.54 -5.45
CA ILE A 365 11.38 14.41 -6.53
C ILE A 365 10.65 14.23 -7.86
N LEU A 366 11.06 14.99 -8.88
CA LEU A 366 10.62 14.76 -10.25
C LEU A 366 11.26 13.48 -10.79
N THR A 367 10.45 12.51 -11.17
CA THR A 367 10.90 11.20 -11.64
C THR A 367 10.27 10.83 -12.97
N TYR A 368 10.96 10.00 -13.75
CA TYR A 368 10.32 9.16 -14.76
C TYR A 368 9.82 7.89 -14.06
N GLU A 369 8.53 7.67 -14.10
CA GLU A 369 7.86 6.45 -13.67
C GLU A 369 7.80 5.45 -14.83
N PHE A 370 8.38 4.29 -14.65
CA PHE A 370 8.35 3.18 -15.61
C PHE A 370 7.47 2.06 -15.06
N LYS A 371 6.33 1.80 -15.70
CA LYS A 371 5.58 0.58 -15.45
C LYS A 371 6.17 -0.55 -16.29
N CYS A 372 6.64 -1.59 -15.64
CA CYS A 372 7.38 -2.69 -16.25
C CYS A 372 6.79 -4.05 -15.90
N LYS A 373 6.98 -5.03 -16.80
CA LYS A 373 6.68 -6.43 -16.53
C LYS A 373 7.94 -7.29 -16.58
N TYR A 374 8.06 -8.22 -15.62
CA TYR A 374 9.10 -9.23 -15.58
C TYR A 374 8.59 -10.48 -14.88
N GLN A 375 8.73 -11.66 -15.53
CA GLN A 375 8.30 -12.97 -15.01
C GLN A 375 6.86 -12.99 -14.44
N GLY A 376 5.93 -12.34 -15.15
CA GLY A 376 4.53 -12.25 -14.74
C GLY A 376 4.22 -11.18 -13.69
N ALA A 377 5.21 -10.63 -13.00
CA ALA A 377 5.01 -9.55 -12.03
C ALA A 377 5.11 -8.17 -12.65
N THR A 378 4.39 -7.21 -12.08
CA THR A 378 4.41 -5.78 -12.46
C THR A 378 5.26 -4.99 -11.48
N TYR A 379 6.09 -4.11 -12.02
CA TYR A 379 6.95 -3.22 -11.25
C TYR A 379 6.74 -1.78 -11.70
N TYR A 380 6.83 -0.85 -10.75
CA TYR A 380 6.97 0.57 -11.01
C TYR A 380 8.36 1.01 -10.58
N ILE A 381 9.16 1.50 -11.51
CA ILE A 381 10.56 1.93 -11.29
C ILE A 381 10.61 3.44 -11.49
N PHE A 382 11.18 4.15 -10.52
CA PHE A 382 11.24 5.60 -10.50
C PHE A 382 12.67 6.07 -10.67
N ILE A 383 12.95 6.75 -11.78
CA ILE A 383 14.27 7.31 -12.12
C ILE A 383 14.19 8.83 -11.97
N ASN A 384 15.06 9.41 -11.15
CA ASN A 384 15.16 10.86 -10.97
C ASN A 384 15.37 11.56 -12.32
N ALA A 385 14.45 12.45 -12.67
CA ALA A 385 14.47 13.15 -13.98
C ALA A 385 15.54 14.24 -14.06
N ILE A 386 16.21 14.56 -12.94
CA ILE A 386 17.29 15.55 -12.88
C ILE A 386 18.66 14.84 -12.91
N THR A 387 18.82 13.78 -12.10
CA THR A 387 20.13 13.13 -11.85
C THR A 387 20.30 11.79 -12.57
N GLY A 388 19.20 11.13 -12.97
CA GLY A 388 19.23 9.79 -13.55
C GLY A 388 19.43 8.66 -12.53
N VAL A 389 19.36 8.97 -11.23
CA VAL A 389 19.45 7.98 -10.16
C VAL A 389 18.12 7.23 -10.01
N GLU A 390 18.17 5.94 -9.74
CA GLU A 390 17.01 5.14 -9.37
C GLU A 390 16.62 5.48 -7.92
N GLU A 391 15.42 6.00 -7.75
CA GLU A 391 14.94 6.50 -6.46
C GLU A 391 14.09 5.48 -5.71
N ASN A 392 13.30 4.69 -6.43
CA ASN A 392 12.42 3.70 -5.83
C ASN A 392 12.02 2.62 -6.83
N ILE A 393 11.70 1.44 -6.31
CA ILE A 393 11.04 0.36 -7.04
C ILE A 393 9.87 -0.13 -6.20
N LEU A 394 8.68 -0.21 -6.81
CA LEU A 394 7.49 -0.80 -6.21
C LEU A 394 7.11 -2.06 -7.00
N LYS A 395 6.85 -3.16 -6.30
CA LYS A 395 6.32 -4.40 -6.89
C LYS A 395 4.84 -4.48 -6.62
N VAL A 396 4.04 -4.81 -7.63
CA VAL A 396 2.62 -5.13 -7.47
C VAL A 396 2.50 -6.53 -6.88
N ILE A 397 1.80 -6.63 -5.76
CA ILE A 397 1.50 -7.88 -5.07
C ILE A 397 0.00 -8.11 -5.16
N GLU A 398 -0.38 -9.17 -5.85
CA GLU A 398 -1.78 -9.58 -5.96
C GLU A 398 -2.22 -10.23 -4.64
N THR A 399 -3.29 -9.72 -4.03
CA THR A 399 -3.90 -10.30 -2.84
C THR A 399 -5.36 -10.63 -3.09
N GLN A 400 -5.98 -11.42 -2.20
CA GLN A 400 -7.42 -11.71 -2.28
C GLN A 400 -8.29 -10.46 -2.12
N ASN A 401 -7.74 -9.39 -1.54
CA ASN A 401 -8.43 -8.14 -1.25
C ASN A 401 -7.99 -7.00 -2.19
N GLY A 402 -7.32 -7.31 -3.31
CA GLY A 402 -6.81 -6.35 -4.28
C GLY A 402 -5.29 -6.34 -4.39
N ASN A 403 -4.77 -5.45 -5.22
CA ASN A 403 -3.35 -5.31 -5.50
C ASN A 403 -2.69 -4.33 -4.54
N LEU A 404 -1.58 -4.70 -3.94
CA LEU A 404 -0.72 -3.83 -3.12
C LEU A 404 0.54 -3.47 -3.90
N LEU A 405 1.05 -2.26 -3.71
CA LEU A 405 2.38 -1.88 -4.17
C LEU A 405 3.32 -1.76 -2.97
N MET A 406 4.37 -2.55 -2.97
CA MET A 406 5.36 -2.60 -1.89
C MET A 406 6.78 -2.37 -2.42
#